data_5c68e3d505d3f9e0f2988d49b8265504
#
_entry.id   5c68e3d505d3f9e0f2988d49b8265504
#
_cell.length_a   1.000
_cell.length_b   1.000
_cell.length_c   1.000
_cell.angle_alpha   90.00
_cell.angle_beta   90.00
_cell.angle_gamma   90.00
#
_symmetry.space_group_name_H-M   'P 1'
#
loop_
_entity.id
_entity.type
_entity.pdbx_description
1 polymer ?
#
loop_
_entity_poly.entity_id
_entity_poly.type
_entity_poly.pdbx_seq_one_letter_code
_entity_poly.pdbx_strand_id
1 'polypeptide(L)'
;GSGGQQHRQQQPGQALNQKDNGINVIVGQRKNSKSWDKAVADGFVPGETLFEIEEALEKGTIICYLLSDAAQIALWPTVQKHLTPGKALYFSHGFGITFNEQTGIVPPKDVDVFLVAPKGSGTSLRRMFLQGRGLNSSYAIFQDATGKAFERVVALGIAVGSGYLFETDFKREVYSDLTGERGTLMGAIQGIFAAQFDVLRAKGHSPSEAFNETVEEL
;
A
#
# COMPACT_ATOMS: atom_id res chain seq x y z
N GLY A 1 -2.25 16.16 -2.12
CA GLY A 1 -1.94 15.36 -3.24
C GLY A 1 -0.85 14.30 -3.06
N SER A 2 0.04 14.36 -2.04
CA SER A 2 1.17 13.40 -1.89
C SER A 2 0.76 12.01 -1.40
N GLY A 3 -0.22 11.89 -0.51
CA GLY A 3 -0.68 10.59 0.00
C GLY A 3 -1.28 9.68 -1.08
N GLY A 4 -1.97 10.23 -2.08
CA GLY A 4 -2.50 9.45 -3.20
C GLY A 4 -1.45 8.90 -4.17
N GLN A 5 -0.24 9.46 -4.19
CA GLN A 5 0.86 8.96 -5.01
C GLN A 5 1.58 7.77 -4.37
N GLN A 6 1.75 7.76 -3.05
CA GLN A 6 2.38 6.63 -2.35
C GLN A 6 1.54 5.36 -2.43
N HIS A 7 0.22 5.44 -2.22
CA HIS A 7 -0.66 4.28 -2.38
C HIS A 7 -0.70 3.77 -3.82
N ARG A 8 -0.62 4.64 -4.84
CA ARG A 8 -0.51 4.21 -6.25
C ARG A 8 0.79 3.46 -6.57
N GLN A 9 1.86 3.68 -5.81
CA GLN A 9 3.14 3.00 -6.00
C GLN A 9 3.22 1.65 -5.26
N GLN A 10 2.39 1.41 -4.25
CA GLN A 10 2.35 0.15 -3.51
C GLN A 10 1.91 -1.02 -4.39
N GLN A 11 0.90 -0.83 -5.24
CA GLN A 11 0.35 -1.90 -6.08
C GLN A 11 1.39 -2.60 -6.97
N PRO A 12 2.16 -1.89 -7.83
CA PRO A 12 3.11 -2.57 -8.70
C PRO A 12 4.23 -3.27 -7.93
N GLY A 13 4.75 -2.64 -6.87
CA GLY A 13 5.84 -3.21 -6.08
C GLY A 13 5.44 -4.51 -5.39
N GLN A 14 4.28 -4.55 -4.76
CA GLN A 14 3.78 -5.74 -4.08
C GLN A 14 3.41 -6.86 -5.06
N ALA A 15 2.71 -6.54 -6.16
CA ALA A 15 2.33 -7.52 -7.17
C ALA A 15 3.54 -8.22 -7.80
N LEU A 16 4.58 -7.45 -8.13
CA LEU A 16 5.81 -7.99 -8.70
C LEU A 16 6.59 -8.85 -7.69
N ASN A 17 6.70 -8.41 -6.44
CA ASN A 17 7.38 -9.19 -5.40
C ASN A 17 6.66 -10.51 -5.13
N GLN A 18 5.33 -10.50 -5.04
CA GLN A 18 4.53 -11.72 -4.89
C GLN A 18 4.72 -12.68 -6.07
N LYS A 19 4.69 -12.15 -7.31
CA LYS A 19 4.94 -12.93 -8.54
C LYS A 19 6.33 -13.57 -8.52
N ASP A 20 7.36 -12.81 -8.17
CA ASP A 20 8.75 -13.31 -8.11
C ASP A 20 8.95 -14.35 -6.99
N ASN A 21 8.12 -14.29 -5.94
CA ASN A 21 8.07 -15.31 -4.88
C ASN A 21 7.17 -16.53 -5.23
N GLY A 22 6.72 -16.64 -6.47
CA GLY A 22 5.97 -17.81 -6.96
C GLY A 22 4.48 -17.80 -6.62
N ILE A 23 3.93 -16.68 -6.14
CA ILE A 23 2.47 -16.53 -5.95
C ILE A 23 1.81 -16.37 -7.32
N ASN A 24 0.68 -17.04 -7.51
CA ASN A 24 -0.14 -16.83 -8.70
C ASN A 24 -0.87 -15.48 -8.60
N VAL A 25 -0.29 -14.46 -9.20
CA VAL A 25 -0.79 -13.08 -9.16
C VAL A 25 -1.50 -12.74 -10.46
N ILE A 26 -2.74 -12.26 -10.35
CA ILE A 26 -3.46 -11.62 -11.44
C ILE A 26 -3.72 -10.16 -11.10
N VAL A 27 -3.80 -9.32 -12.12
CA VAL A 27 -4.01 -7.87 -11.98
C VAL A 27 -5.32 -7.48 -12.62
N GLY A 28 -6.16 -6.74 -11.89
CA GLY A 28 -7.40 -6.15 -12.39
C GLY A 28 -7.20 -4.67 -12.70
N GLN A 29 -7.40 -4.25 -13.94
CA GLN A 29 -7.30 -2.85 -14.36
C GLN A 29 -8.37 -2.52 -15.41
N ARG A 30 -8.69 -1.23 -15.57
CA ARG A 30 -9.56 -0.79 -16.65
C ARG A 30 -8.79 -0.84 -17.98
N LYS A 31 -9.36 -1.49 -18.99
CA LYS A 31 -8.82 -1.49 -20.36
C LYS A 31 -8.52 -0.05 -20.84
N ASN A 32 -7.50 0.09 -21.64
CA ASN A 32 -7.09 1.36 -22.26
C ASN A 32 -6.74 2.46 -21.23
N SER A 33 -6.37 2.09 -20.01
CA SER A 33 -5.88 3.02 -18.98
C SER A 33 -4.35 2.98 -18.91
N LYS A 34 -3.74 4.08 -18.44
CA LYS A 34 -2.29 4.11 -18.17
C LYS A 34 -1.83 3.01 -17.20
N SER A 35 -2.71 2.57 -16.29
CA SER A 35 -2.42 1.48 -15.36
C SER A 35 -2.46 0.11 -16.05
N TRP A 36 -3.31 -0.06 -17.06
CA TRP A 36 -3.32 -1.24 -17.90
C TRP A 36 -2.02 -1.35 -18.71
N ASP A 37 -1.63 -0.26 -19.40
CA ASP A 37 -0.40 -0.23 -20.19
C ASP A 37 0.84 -0.49 -19.32
N LYS A 38 0.84 0.07 -18.09
CA LYS A 38 1.89 -0.20 -17.12
C LYS A 38 1.93 -1.67 -16.70
N ALA A 39 0.79 -2.30 -16.44
CA ALA A 39 0.75 -3.72 -16.08
C ALA A 39 1.29 -4.61 -17.21
N VAL A 40 0.97 -4.28 -18.47
CA VAL A 40 1.57 -4.96 -19.63
C VAL A 40 3.09 -4.78 -19.66
N ALA A 41 3.59 -3.56 -19.44
CA ALA A 41 5.03 -3.28 -19.38
C ALA A 41 5.73 -4.01 -18.22
N ASP A 42 5.03 -4.23 -17.11
CA ASP A 42 5.50 -5.00 -15.94
C ASP A 42 5.41 -6.53 -16.17
N GLY A 43 4.98 -6.99 -17.36
CA GLY A 43 4.95 -8.40 -17.75
C GLY A 43 3.70 -9.18 -17.36
N PHE A 44 2.58 -8.49 -17.13
CA PHE A 44 1.28 -9.14 -17.01
C PHE A 44 0.61 -9.27 -18.38
N VAL A 45 0.06 -10.44 -18.67
CA VAL A 45 -0.45 -10.80 -20.02
C VAL A 45 -1.98 -10.65 -20.05
N PRO A 46 -2.53 -9.81 -20.95
CA PRO A 46 -3.98 -9.69 -21.11
C PRO A 46 -4.66 -11.04 -21.39
N GLY A 47 -5.71 -11.36 -20.65
CA GLY A 47 -6.44 -12.61 -20.75
C GLY A 47 -5.82 -13.81 -20.01
N GLU A 48 -4.61 -13.67 -19.48
CA GLU A 48 -3.94 -14.72 -18.69
C GLU A 48 -3.67 -14.27 -17.23
N THR A 49 -3.02 -13.12 -17.06
CA THR A 49 -2.65 -12.55 -15.76
C THR A 49 -3.08 -11.09 -15.59
N LEU A 50 -3.64 -10.48 -16.64
CA LEU A 50 -4.20 -9.13 -16.65
C LEU A 50 -5.64 -9.18 -17.18
N PHE A 51 -6.58 -8.74 -16.36
CA PHE A 51 -8.02 -8.79 -16.62
C PHE A 51 -8.68 -7.43 -16.37
N GLU A 52 -9.91 -7.28 -16.79
CA GLU A 52 -10.75 -6.20 -16.27
C GLU A 52 -11.08 -6.43 -14.78
N ILE A 53 -11.43 -5.35 -14.08
CA ILE A 53 -11.52 -5.36 -12.61
C ILE A 53 -12.46 -6.45 -12.11
N GLU A 54 -13.68 -6.55 -12.66
CA GLU A 54 -14.68 -7.52 -12.19
C GLU A 54 -14.24 -8.96 -12.44
N GLU A 55 -13.65 -9.24 -13.60
CA GLU A 55 -13.13 -10.57 -13.92
C GLU A 55 -11.97 -10.97 -12.98
N ALA A 56 -11.08 -10.03 -12.67
CA ALA A 56 -10.01 -10.28 -11.70
C ALA A 56 -10.56 -10.53 -10.29
N LEU A 57 -11.61 -9.81 -9.88
CA LEU A 57 -12.28 -10.01 -8.60
C LEU A 57 -12.96 -11.39 -8.50
N GLU A 58 -13.55 -11.88 -9.59
CA GLU A 58 -14.14 -13.21 -9.67
C GLU A 58 -13.10 -14.31 -9.47
N LYS A 59 -11.97 -14.20 -10.18
CA LYS A 59 -10.89 -15.20 -10.20
C LYS A 59 -10.04 -15.18 -8.92
N GLY A 60 -9.87 -14.03 -8.29
CA GLY A 60 -9.02 -13.85 -7.11
C GLY A 60 -9.57 -14.54 -5.86
N THR A 61 -8.72 -15.23 -5.13
CA THR A 61 -9.03 -15.79 -3.80
C THR A 61 -8.66 -14.84 -2.67
N ILE A 62 -7.60 -14.06 -2.85
CA ILE A 62 -7.20 -12.95 -1.97
C ILE A 62 -7.25 -11.68 -2.80
N ILE A 63 -8.12 -10.76 -2.43
CA ILE A 63 -8.33 -9.49 -3.11
C ILE A 63 -7.40 -8.45 -2.47
N CYS A 64 -6.32 -8.09 -3.16
CA CYS A 64 -5.39 -7.06 -2.73
C CYS A 64 -5.95 -5.67 -3.05
N TYR A 65 -6.61 -5.07 -2.06
CA TYR A 65 -7.34 -3.80 -2.20
C TYR A 65 -6.42 -2.60 -1.96
N LEU A 66 -5.43 -2.43 -2.84
CA LEU A 66 -4.31 -1.49 -2.71
C LEU A 66 -4.57 -0.18 -3.49
N LEU A 67 -5.75 0.38 -3.35
CA LEU A 67 -6.15 1.65 -3.98
C LEU A 67 -6.00 2.81 -2.98
N SER A 68 -6.04 4.05 -3.47
CA SER A 68 -6.21 5.20 -2.58
C SER A 68 -7.57 5.15 -1.87
N ASP A 69 -7.70 5.75 -0.68
CA ASP A 69 -8.93 5.71 0.12
C ASP A 69 -10.16 6.12 -0.67
N ALA A 70 -10.06 7.23 -1.43
CA ALA A 70 -11.15 7.69 -2.29
C ALA A 70 -11.53 6.68 -3.38
N ALA A 71 -10.54 5.98 -3.96
CA ALA A 71 -10.78 4.96 -4.97
C ALA A 71 -11.33 3.67 -4.34
N GLN A 72 -10.93 3.34 -3.12
CA GLN A 72 -11.52 2.24 -2.35
C GLN A 72 -13.01 2.51 -2.11
N ILE A 73 -13.36 3.68 -1.62
CA ILE A 73 -14.77 4.07 -1.40
C ILE A 73 -15.58 3.96 -2.69
N ALA A 74 -15.07 4.53 -3.79
CA ALA A 74 -15.77 4.54 -5.08
C ALA A 74 -15.96 3.13 -5.68
N LEU A 75 -15.01 2.24 -5.49
CA LEU A 75 -15.03 0.89 -6.07
C LEU A 75 -15.70 -0.14 -5.13
N TRP A 76 -15.91 0.19 -3.86
CA TRP A 76 -16.44 -0.73 -2.87
C TRP A 76 -17.74 -1.44 -3.28
N PRO A 77 -18.75 -0.74 -3.85
CA PRO A 77 -19.99 -1.40 -4.29
C PRO A 77 -19.78 -2.52 -5.32
N THR A 78 -18.71 -2.43 -6.11
CA THR A 78 -18.33 -3.49 -7.06
C THR A 78 -17.59 -4.62 -6.33
N VAL A 79 -16.56 -4.28 -5.56
CA VAL A 79 -15.72 -5.26 -4.86
C VAL A 79 -16.52 -6.14 -3.92
N GLN A 80 -17.41 -5.55 -3.13
CA GLN A 80 -18.21 -6.27 -2.13
C GLN A 80 -19.09 -7.38 -2.75
N LYS A 81 -19.55 -7.23 -4.00
CA LYS A 81 -20.35 -8.24 -4.71
C LYS A 81 -19.56 -9.51 -5.04
N HIS A 82 -18.25 -9.38 -5.18
CA HIS A 82 -17.34 -10.48 -5.55
C HIS A 82 -16.63 -11.09 -4.33
N LEU A 83 -16.87 -10.59 -3.13
CA LEU A 83 -16.37 -11.17 -1.88
C LEU A 83 -17.24 -12.33 -1.45
N THR A 84 -17.04 -13.49 -2.06
CA THR A 84 -17.75 -14.71 -1.72
C THR A 84 -17.13 -15.41 -0.51
N PRO A 85 -17.88 -16.30 0.19
CA PRO A 85 -17.38 -17.02 1.38
C PRO A 85 -16.03 -17.68 1.16
N GLY A 86 -15.14 -17.52 2.14
CA GLY A 86 -13.80 -18.09 2.11
C GLY A 86 -12.75 -17.30 1.37
N LYS A 87 -13.12 -16.25 0.64
CA LYS A 87 -12.15 -15.28 0.09
C LYS A 87 -11.53 -14.44 1.20
N ALA A 88 -10.49 -13.70 0.85
CA ALA A 88 -9.85 -12.74 1.75
C ALA A 88 -9.76 -11.35 1.12
N LEU A 89 -9.90 -10.34 1.95
CA LEU A 89 -9.69 -8.94 1.60
C LEU A 89 -8.42 -8.43 2.30
N TYR A 90 -7.45 -7.99 1.50
CA TYR A 90 -6.13 -7.58 1.96
C TYR A 90 -5.91 -6.09 1.74
N PHE A 91 -5.40 -5.42 2.77
CA PHE A 91 -5.04 -4.00 2.76
C PHE A 91 -3.55 -3.80 3.07
N SER A 92 -3.01 -2.64 2.72
CA SER A 92 -1.70 -2.16 3.20
C SER A 92 -1.82 -0.93 4.10
N HIS A 93 -3.03 -0.48 4.37
CA HIS A 93 -3.35 0.63 5.28
C HIS A 93 -4.75 0.43 5.84
N GLY A 94 -4.91 0.64 7.13
CA GLY A 94 -6.14 0.31 7.85
C GLY A 94 -7.28 1.32 7.74
N PHE A 95 -7.13 2.42 6.98
CA PHE A 95 -8.07 3.55 6.97
C PHE A 95 -9.49 3.14 6.60
N GLY A 96 -9.66 2.41 5.49
CA GLY A 96 -10.97 2.03 4.98
C GLY A 96 -11.82 1.27 5.98
N ILE A 97 -11.21 0.37 6.76
CA ILE A 97 -11.89 -0.45 7.78
C ILE A 97 -12.05 0.32 9.10
N THR A 98 -11.01 1.05 9.54
CA THR A 98 -11.05 1.78 10.81
C THR A 98 -12.12 2.87 10.82
N PHE A 99 -12.33 3.53 9.69
CA PHE A 99 -13.32 4.60 9.52
C PHE A 99 -14.50 4.16 8.66
N ASN A 100 -15.00 2.95 8.87
CA ASN A 100 -16.06 2.35 8.08
C ASN A 100 -17.38 3.15 8.08
N GLU A 101 -17.66 3.92 9.13
CA GLU A 101 -18.82 4.82 9.19
C GLU A 101 -18.75 5.92 8.12
N GLN A 102 -17.54 6.40 7.78
CA GLN A 102 -17.31 7.41 6.75
C GLN A 102 -17.07 6.81 5.37
N THR A 103 -16.40 5.66 5.32
CA THR A 103 -16.00 5.04 4.05
C THR A 103 -17.08 4.13 3.46
N GLY A 104 -17.96 3.60 4.31
CA GLY A 104 -18.95 2.59 3.93
C GLY A 104 -18.34 1.22 3.65
N ILE A 105 -17.05 1.00 3.91
CA ILE A 105 -16.35 -0.28 3.65
C ILE A 105 -16.62 -1.23 4.82
N VAL A 106 -17.62 -2.07 4.64
CA VAL A 106 -18.03 -3.11 5.62
C VAL A 106 -17.92 -4.46 4.94
N PRO A 107 -16.85 -5.25 5.19
CA PRO A 107 -16.69 -6.58 4.60
C PRO A 107 -17.78 -7.57 5.05
N PRO A 108 -18.17 -8.53 4.19
CA PRO A 108 -19.01 -9.66 4.59
C PRO A 108 -18.38 -10.45 5.74
N LYS A 109 -19.22 -11.06 6.61
CA LYS A 109 -18.73 -11.79 7.80
C LYS A 109 -18.03 -13.12 7.50
N ASP A 110 -18.16 -13.62 6.30
CA ASP A 110 -17.69 -14.93 5.83
C ASP A 110 -16.40 -14.85 4.99
N VAL A 111 -15.73 -13.69 5.01
CA VAL A 111 -14.42 -13.47 4.38
C VAL A 111 -13.35 -13.11 5.43
N ASP A 112 -12.10 -13.47 5.16
CA ASP A 112 -11.00 -12.98 5.99
C ASP A 112 -10.68 -11.52 5.65
N VAL A 113 -10.28 -10.74 6.65
CA VAL A 113 -9.84 -9.35 6.45
C VAL A 113 -8.56 -9.11 7.23
N PHE A 114 -7.51 -8.72 6.53
CA PHE A 114 -6.20 -8.49 7.15
C PHE A 114 -5.37 -7.47 6.37
N LEU A 115 -4.30 -6.99 6.97
CA LEU A 115 -3.35 -6.09 6.33
C LEU A 115 -1.89 -6.52 6.54
N VAL A 116 -1.05 -6.12 5.58
CA VAL A 116 0.40 -6.00 5.76
C VAL A 116 0.79 -4.60 5.29
N ALA A 117 1.38 -3.82 6.17
CA ALA A 117 1.79 -2.45 5.92
C ALA A 117 3.31 -2.30 5.94
N PRO A 118 4.00 -2.40 4.77
CA PRO A 118 5.42 -2.13 4.66
C PRO A 118 5.75 -0.69 5.06
N LYS A 119 6.80 -0.51 5.86
CA LYS A 119 7.23 0.80 6.37
C LYS A 119 8.15 1.49 5.35
N GLY A 120 7.55 1.96 4.26
CA GLY A 120 8.22 2.67 3.16
C GLY A 120 7.40 2.64 1.88
N SER A 121 7.89 3.38 0.86
CA SER A 121 7.21 3.45 -0.43
C SER A 121 7.24 2.13 -1.19
N GLY A 122 6.28 1.92 -2.10
CA GLY A 122 6.24 0.74 -2.96
C GLY A 122 7.47 0.60 -3.88
N THR A 123 8.07 1.71 -4.29
CA THR A 123 9.33 1.72 -5.03
C THR A 123 10.51 1.27 -4.18
N SER A 124 10.58 1.71 -2.93
CA SER A 124 11.59 1.26 -1.98
C SER A 124 11.43 -0.22 -1.63
N LEU A 125 10.20 -0.68 -1.44
CA LEU A 125 9.90 -2.09 -1.21
C LEU A 125 10.42 -2.96 -2.36
N ARG A 126 10.12 -2.59 -3.62
CA ARG A 126 10.59 -3.32 -4.80
C ARG A 126 12.11 -3.29 -4.93
N ARG A 127 12.72 -2.13 -4.76
CA ARG A 127 14.17 -1.97 -4.85
C ARG A 127 14.91 -2.83 -3.82
N MET A 128 14.47 -2.81 -2.56
CA MET A 128 15.09 -3.61 -1.50
C MET A 128 14.90 -5.11 -1.73
N PHE A 129 13.73 -5.52 -2.20
CA PHE A 129 13.45 -6.91 -2.56
C PHE A 129 14.44 -7.43 -3.62
N LEU A 130 14.66 -6.67 -4.70
CA LEU A 130 15.63 -7.04 -5.75
C LEU A 130 17.09 -7.09 -5.26
N GLN A 131 17.40 -6.42 -4.14
CA GLN A 131 18.70 -6.47 -3.48
C GLN A 131 18.81 -7.61 -2.44
N GLY A 132 17.82 -8.49 -2.35
CA GLY A 132 17.76 -9.52 -1.32
C GLY A 132 17.54 -8.99 0.10
N ARG A 133 16.99 -7.78 0.23
CA ARG A 133 16.66 -7.09 1.48
C ARG A 133 15.16 -6.88 1.57
N GLY A 134 14.65 -6.50 2.74
CA GLY A 134 13.22 -6.24 2.94
C GLY A 134 12.97 -5.02 3.81
N LEU A 135 11.79 -4.40 3.63
CA LEU A 135 11.28 -3.41 4.56
C LEU A 135 10.60 -4.12 5.74
N ASN A 136 10.74 -3.56 6.93
CA ASN A 136 9.92 -3.99 8.06
C ASN A 136 8.45 -3.69 7.76
N SER A 137 7.55 -4.59 8.15
CA SER A 137 6.13 -4.45 7.90
C SER A 137 5.34 -4.80 9.17
N SER A 138 4.31 -4.04 9.45
CA SER A 138 3.31 -4.48 10.42
C SER A 138 2.26 -5.33 9.74
N TYR A 139 1.66 -6.27 10.49
CA TYR A 139 0.49 -7.03 10.06
C TYR A 139 -0.62 -6.95 11.08
N ALA A 140 -1.85 -7.04 10.63
CA ALA A 140 -3.03 -7.09 11.49
C ALA A 140 -4.13 -7.96 10.88
N ILE A 141 -4.88 -8.64 11.73
CA ILE A 141 -6.07 -9.40 11.37
C ILE A 141 -7.28 -8.67 11.93
N PHE A 142 -8.19 -8.24 11.07
CA PHE A 142 -9.46 -7.64 11.47
C PHE A 142 -10.55 -8.69 11.63
N GLN A 143 -10.57 -9.69 10.72
CA GLN A 143 -11.58 -10.73 10.70
C GLN A 143 -10.95 -12.05 10.20
N ASP A 144 -11.18 -13.12 10.94
CA ASP A 144 -10.77 -14.48 10.60
C ASP A 144 -12.02 -15.36 10.47
N ALA A 145 -12.61 -15.38 9.28
CA ALA A 145 -13.80 -16.16 8.99
C ALA A 145 -13.48 -17.63 8.66
N THR A 146 -12.28 -17.89 8.16
CA THR A 146 -11.88 -19.22 7.69
C THR A 146 -11.04 -19.99 8.70
N GLY A 147 -10.55 -19.35 9.77
CA GLY A 147 -9.54 -19.90 10.68
C GLY A 147 -8.12 -19.93 10.09
N LYS A 148 -7.90 -19.28 8.92
CA LYS A 148 -6.62 -19.25 8.19
C LYS A 148 -6.06 -17.86 7.96
N ALA A 149 -6.66 -16.83 8.54
CA ALA A 149 -6.23 -15.46 8.31
C ALA A 149 -4.77 -15.23 8.74
N PHE A 150 -4.33 -15.85 9.83
CA PHE A 150 -2.94 -15.74 10.30
C PHE A 150 -1.95 -16.35 9.28
N GLU A 151 -2.22 -17.55 8.80
CA GLU A 151 -1.35 -18.20 7.80
C GLU A 151 -1.29 -17.36 6.51
N ARG A 152 -2.44 -16.85 6.06
CA ARG A 152 -2.56 -16.01 4.86
C ARG A 152 -1.80 -14.69 4.99
N VAL A 153 -1.94 -13.98 6.11
CA VAL A 153 -1.27 -12.69 6.32
C VAL A 153 0.23 -12.84 6.45
N VAL A 154 0.72 -13.89 7.11
CA VAL A 154 2.15 -14.16 7.22
C VAL A 154 2.73 -14.56 5.87
N ALA A 155 2.05 -15.45 5.13
CA ALA A 155 2.49 -15.84 3.78
C ALA A 155 2.57 -14.64 2.83
N LEU A 156 1.57 -13.75 2.85
CA LEU A 156 1.61 -12.50 2.07
C LEU A 156 2.69 -11.55 2.55
N GLY A 157 2.90 -11.40 3.87
CA GLY A 157 3.96 -10.61 4.43
C GLY A 157 5.35 -11.03 3.92
N ILE A 158 5.59 -12.32 3.84
CA ILE A 158 6.81 -12.89 3.23
C ILE A 158 6.83 -12.62 1.72
N ALA A 159 5.74 -12.88 1.04
CA ALA A 159 5.65 -12.75 -0.42
C ALA A 159 5.81 -11.31 -0.93
N VAL A 160 5.36 -10.31 -0.17
CA VAL A 160 5.60 -8.89 -0.51
C VAL A 160 7.03 -8.44 -0.24
N GLY A 161 7.85 -9.26 0.42
CA GLY A 161 9.26 -8.98 0.67
C GLY A 161 9.50 -8.21 1.98
N SER A 162 8.76 -8.56 3.04
CA SER A 162 9.02 -8.00 4.38
C SER A 162 10.31 -8.54 4.96
N GLY A 163 11.17 -7.66 5.50
CA GLY A 163 12.39 -8.06 6.20
C GLY A 163 12.12 -8.50 7.65
N TYR A 164 11.10 -7.94 8.26
CA TYR A 164 10.61 -8.27 9.59
C TYR A 164 9.10 -8.00 9.66
N LEU A 165 8.36 -8.92 10.26
CA LEU A 165 6.91 -8.79 10.48
C LEU A 165 6.63 -8.61 11.97
N PHE A 166 5.84 -7.60 12.33
CA PHE A 166 5.37 -7.38 13.69
C PHE A 166 3.86 -7.13 13.74
N GLU A 167 3.25 -7.61 14.79
CA GLU A 167 1.80 -7.52 14.97
C GLU A 167 1.35 -6.11 15.34
N THR A 168 0.17 -5.72 14.84
CA THR A 168 -0.54 -4.51 15.20
C THR A 168 -2.06 -4.75 15.06
N ASP A 169 -2.86 -3.72 15.17
CA ASP A 169 -4.27 -3.71 14.77
C ASP A 169 -4.55 -2.60 13.75
N PHE A 170 -5.70 -2.67 13.07
CA PHE A 170 -6.08 -1.71 12.03
C PHE A 170 -6.09 -0.27 12.52
N LYS A 171 -6.57 -0.01 13.74
CA LYS A 171 -6.64 1.33 14.31
C LYS A 171 -5.25 1.88 14.64
N ARG A 172 -4.41 1.09 15.29
CA ARG A 172 -3.03 1.49 15.61
C ARG A 172 -2.20 1.73 14.37
N GLU A 173 -2.37 0.87 13.35
CA GLU A 173 -1.69 1.06 12.06
C GLU A 173 -2.03 2.42 11.46
N VAL A 174 -3.32 2.77 11.36
CA VAL A 174 -3.77 4.04 10.79
C VAL A 174 -3.22 5.23 11.56
N TYR A 175 -3.31 5.23 12.88
CA TYR A 175 -2.82 6.35 13.69
C TYR A 175 -1.30 6.50 13.61
N SER A 176 -0.53 5.41 13.67
CA SER A 176 0.93 5.47 13.56
C SER A 176 1.39 5.88 12.15
N ASP A 177 0.72 5.39 11.10
CA ASP A 177 1.02 5.77 9.73
C ASP A 177 0.74 7.26 9.48
N LEU A 178 -0.45 7.74 9.83
CA LEU A 178 -0.81 9.15 9.63
C LEU A 178 0.06 10.10 10.45
N THR A 179 0.39 9.78 11.69
CA THR A 179 1.25 10.62 12.52
C THR A 179 2.73 10.51 12.13
N GLY A 180 3.21 9.31 11.79
CA GLY A 180 4.59 9.08 11.35
C GLY A 180 4.88 9.67 9.98
N GLU A 181 4.07 9.35 8.98
CA GLU A 181 4.28 9.85 7.62
C GLU A 181 3.92 11.32 7.48
N ARG A 182 2.67 11.69 7.74
CA ARG A 182 2.17 13.04 7.44
C ARG A 182 2.60 14.06 8.48
N GLY A 183 2.54 13.69 9.77
CA GLY A 183 2.94 14.57 10.85
C GLY A 183 4.45 14.78 10.92
N THR A 184 5.22 13.70 10.93
CA THR A 184 6.68 13.77 11.13
C THR A 184 7.44 13.86 9.83
N LEU A 185 7.39 12.83 8.96
CA LEU A 185 8.26 12.75 7.78
C LEU A 185 7.92 13.79 6.71
N MET A 186 6.65 14.03 6.42
CA MET A 186 6.22 14.98 5.39
C MET A 186 5.85 16.35 5.94
N GLY A 187 5.68 16.50 7.23
CA GLY A 187 5.29 17.74 7.90
C GLY A 187 6.45 18.35 8.68
N ALA A 188 6.79 17.79 9.83
CA ALA A 188 7.75 18.39 10.76
C ALA A 188 9.16 18.51 10.16
N ILE A 189 9.68 17.47 9.53
CA ILE A 189 11.03 17.49 8.91
C ILE A 189 11.09 18.54 7.79
N GLN A 190 10.10 18.57 6.90
CA GLN A 190 10.03 19.58 5.84
C GLN A 190 9.87 21.00 6.41
N GLY A 191 9.09 21.16 7.47
CA GLY A 191 8.93 22.44 8.17
C GLY A 191 10.23 22.92 8.80
N ILE A 192 11.05 22.05 9.37
CA ILE A 192 12.38 22.36 9.92
C ILE A 192 13.31 22.84 8.80
N PHE A 193 13.37 22.10 7.68
CA PHE A 193 14.19 22.51 6.54
C PHE A 193 13.80 23.89 6.00
N ALA A 194 12.51 24.14 5.81
CA ALA A 194 12.01 25.42 5.34
C ALA A 194 12.37 26.56 6.30
N ALA A 195 12.13 26.37 7.59
CA ALA A 195 12.43 27.39 8.60
C ALA A 195 13.94 27.70 8.67
N GLN A 196 14.80 26.70 8.64
CA GLN A 196 16.26 26.92 8.65
C GLN A 196 16.72 27.62 7.36
N PHE A 197 16.20 27.19 6.21
CA PHE A 197 16.48 27.85 4.93
C PHE A 197 16.14 29.33 4.97
N ASP A 198 14.93 29.66 5.46
CA ASP A 198 14.49 31.06 5.57
C ASP A 198 15.37 31.88 6.51
N VAL A 199 15.79 31.32 7.65
CA VAL A 199 16.71 31.98 8.58
C VAL A 199 18.07 32.27 7.92
N LEU A 200 18.66 31.30 7.19
CA LEU A 200 19.92 31.51 6.49
C LEU A 200 19.78 32.55 5.37
N ARG A 201 18.69 32.52 4.62
CA ARG A 201 18.37 33.53 3.62
C ARG A 201 18.27 34.95 4.23
N ALA A 202 17.58 35.06 5.37
CA ALA A 202 17.48 36.34 6.10
C ALA A 202 18.82 36.84 6.66
N LYS A 203 19.78 35.94 6.89
CA LYS A 203 21.16 36.28 7.32
C LYS A 203 22.10 36.56 6.15
N GLY A 204 21.63 36.59 4.90
CA GLY A 204 22.39 36.97 3.73
C GLY A 204 23.05 35.82 2.96
N HIS A 205 22.81 34.57 3.35
CA HIS A 205 23.30 33.45 2.56
C HIS A 205 22.58 33.39 1.20
N SER A 206 23.30 32.96 0.16
CA SER A 206 22.73 32.72 -1.15
C SER A 206 21.71 31.56 -1.09
N PRO A 207 20.78 31.42 -2.04
CA PRO A 207 19.87 30.27 -2.09
C PRO A 207 20.61 28.93 -2.12
N SER A 208 21.71 28.86 -2.85
CA SER A 208 22.52 27.65 -2.96
C SER A 208 23.17 27.28 -1.63
N GLU A 209 23.80 28.25 -0.94
CA GLU A 209 24.37 28.00 0.39
C GLU A 209 23.31 27.53 1.38
N ALA A 210 22.20 28.26 1.46
CA ALA A 210 21.12 27.90 2.37
C ALA A 210 20.56 26.49 2.08
N PHE A 211 20.43 26.11 0.82
CA PHE A 211 19.97 24.76 0.43
C PHE A 211 20.97 23.67 0.82
N ASN A 212 22.25 23.86 0.51
CA ASN A 212 23.26 22.87 0.83
C ASN A 212 23.40 22.64 2.34
N GLU A 213 23.37 23.70 3.13
CA GLU A 213 23.48 23.64 4.61
C GLU A 213 22.20 23.10 5.30
N THR A 214 21.07 23.00 4.62
CA THR A 214 19.80 22.59 5.23
C THR A 214 19.25 21.29 4.72
N VAL A 215 19.46 20.96 3.46
CA VAL A 215 18.80 19.84 2.78
C VAL A 215 19.81 18.84 2.25
N GLU A 216 20.86 19.31 1.57
CA GLU A 216 21.79 18.43 0.88
C GLU A 216 22.76 17.71 1.84
N GLU A 217 23.06 18.32 2.97
CA GLU A 217 23.95 17.74 3.99
C GLU A 217 23.31 16.57 4.77
N LEU A 218 21.98 16.45 4.77
CA LEU A 218 21.25 15.40 5.48
C LEU A 218 21.09 14.12 4.62
#